data_4add353e2cc0b3b0d76f83297d1c9a83
#
_entry.id   4add353e2cc0b3b0d76f83297d1c9a83
#
_cell.length_a   1.000
_cell.length_b   1.000
_cell.length_c   1.000
_cell.angle_alpha   90.00
_cell.angle_beta   90.00
_cell.angle_gamma   90.00
#
_symmetry.space_group_name_H-M   'P 1'
#
loop_
_entity.id
_entity.type
_entity.pdbx_description
1 polymer ?
#
loop_
_entity_poly.entity_id
_entity_poly.type
_entity_poly.pdbx_seq_one_letter_code
_entity_poly.pdbx_strand_id
1 'polypeptide(L)'
;RFNDLMQFLTEWPRQTAPIAVEVRHLEWFRPAQADRLNDWLRQLGVGRVLLDSRTMYDGQTHGLPDPQFTSERRKPNVPLQPVVTADFCLVRYISHPDLNFNETYVTKWVPRLQAWLAAGKTVYLFIHCPDEAQSPAIARYFYDTLKGAMPDLPSLPWDEIEPPAAQLSLF
;
A
#
# COMPACT_ATOMS: atom_id res chain seq x y z
N ARG A 1 -20.03 7.11 -15.02
CA ARG A 1 -19.04 6.72 -13.98
C ARG A 1 -17.60 6.63 -14.53
N PHE A 2 -17.32 5.85 -15.59
CA PHE A 2 -15.98 5.87 -16.21
C PHE A 2 -15.71 7.25 -16.84
N ASN A 3 -16.64 7.76 -17.61
CA ASN A 3 -16.52 9.06 -18.27
C ASN A 3 -16.38 10.21 -17.26
N ASP A 4 -17.10 10.16 -16.14
CA ASP A 4 -17.04 11.18 -15.08
C ASP A 4 -15.64 11.19 -14.44
N LEU A 5 -15.06 10.00 -14.19
CA LEU A 5 -13.69 9.88 -13.71
C LEU A 5 -12.69 10.43 -14.74
N MET A 6 -12.89 10.08 -16.02
CA MET A 6 -12.04 10.58 -17.11
C MET A 6 -12.07 12.11 -17.20
N GLN A 7 -13.25 12.70 -17.17
CA GLN A 7 -13.41 14.15 -17.21
C GLN A 7 -12.70 14.80 -16.01
N PHE A 8 -12.99 14.34 -14.79
CA PHE A 8 -12.37 14.86 -13.56
C PHE A 8 -10.84 14.84 -13.64
N LEU A 9 -10.26 13.70 -14.03
CA LEU A 9 -8.80 13.56 -14.10
C LEU A 9 -8.19 14.36 -15.26
N THR A 10 -8.93 14.59 -16.35
CA THR A 10 -8.46 15.43 -17.45
C THR A 10 -8.39 16.91 -17.05
N GLU A 11 -9.35 17.36 -16.27
CA GLU A 11 -9.45 18.74 -15.77
C GLU A 11 -8.53 19.02 -14.56
N TRP A 12 -8.06 17.95 -13.85
CA TRP A 12 -7.21 18.10 -12.69
C TRP A 12 -5.84 18.72 -13.03
N PRO A 13 -5.33 19.73 -12.26
CA PRO A 13 -4.05 20.38 -12.52
C PRO A 13 -2.85 19.49 -12.12
N ARG A 14 -2.62 18.43 -12.85
CA ARG A 14 -1.65 17.36 -12.54
C ARG A 14 -0.20 17.84 -12.43
N GLN A 15 0.17 18.92 -13.11
CA GLN A 15 1.53 19.46 -13.06
C GLN A 15 1.87 20.09 -11.71
N THR A 16 0.87 20.66 -11.04
CA THR A 16 1.04 21.30 -9.72
C THR A 16 0.62 20.39 -8.58
N ALA A 17 -0.30 19.44 -8.83
CA ALA A 17 -0.83 18.52 -7.84
C ALA A 17 -0.92 17.09 -8.43
N PRO A 18 0.16 16.28 -8.32
CA PRO A 18 0.11 14.87 -8.70
C PRO A 18 -1.02 14.14 -7.98
N ILE A 19 -1.71 13.24 -8.68
CA ILE A 19 -2.86 12.52 -8.15
C ILE A 19 -2.76 11.03 -8.45
N ALA A 20 -3.29 10.21 -7.53
CA ALA A 20 -3.46 8.77 -7.72
C ALA A 20 -4.92 8.36 -7.50
N VAL A 21 -5.36 7.35 -8.21
CA VAL A 21 -6.73 6.83 -8.18
C VAL A 21 -6.77 5.46 -7.54
N GLU A 22 -7.59 5.29 -6.49
CA GLU A 22 -7.94 4.01 -5.92
C GLU A 22 -9.31 3.57 -6.38
N VAL A 23 -9.38 2.45 -7.10
CA VAL A 23 -10.63 1.81 -7.49
C VAL A 23 -10.94 0.66 -6.55
N ARG A 24 -12.21 0.56 -6.10
CA ARG A 24 -12.63 -0.40 -5.06
C ARG A 24 -13.72 -1.37 -5.52
N HIS A 25 -14.30 -1.15 -6.69
CA HIS A 25 -15.37 -2.00 -7.21
C HIS A 25 -14.78 -3.05 -8.15
N LEU A 26 -15.18 -4.31 -8.02
CA LEU A 26 -14.65 -5.45 -8.78
C LEU A 26 -14.71 -5.28 -10.30
N GLU A 27 -15.66 -4.51 -10.79
CA GLU A 27 -15.79 -4.21 -12.23
C GLU A 27 -14.52 -3.59 -12.84
N TRP A 28 -13.78 -2.79 -12.06
CA TRP A 28 -12.53 -2.16 -12.48
C TRP A 28 -11.35 -3.14 -12.62
N PHE A 29 -11.53 -4.36 -12.10
CA PHE A 29 -10.50 -5.40 -12.13
C PHE A 29 -10.75 -6.44 -13.21
N ARG A 30 -11.87 -6.36 -13.95
CA ARG A 30 -12.09 -7.17 -15.15
C ARG A 30 -11.05 -6.80 -16.21
N PRO A 31 -10.45 -7.77 -16.94
CA PRO A 31 -9.30 -7.52 -17.81
C PRO A 31 -9.47 -6.30 -18.73
N ALA A 32 -10.50 -6.27 -19.54
CA ALA A 32 -10.74 -5.17 -20.48
C ALA A 32 -10.92 -3.80 -19.80
N GLN A 33 -11.56 -3.76 -18.62
CA GLN A 33 -11.74 -2.50 -17.87
C GLN A 33 -10.45 -2.08 -17.18
N ALA A 34 -9.70 -3.02 -16.65
CA ALA A 34 -8.42 -2.77 -16.01
C ALA A 34 -7.39 -2.23 -17.03
N ASP A 35 -7.29 -2.86 -18.19
CA ASP A 35 -6.40 -2.41 -19.27
C ASP A 35 -6.76 -1.01 -19.73
N ARG A 36 -8.04 -0.77 -20.02
CA ARG A 36 -8.54 0.55 -20.41
C ARG A 36 -8.24 1.63 -19.37
N LEU A 37 -8.44 1.31 -18.07
CA LEU A 37 -8.12 2.24 -16.97
C LEU A 37 -6.62 2.50 -16.92
N ASN A 38 -5.80 1.46 -16.93
CA ASN A 38 -4.36 1.58 -16.82
C ASN A 38 -3.75 2.39 -17.97
N ASP A 39 -4.20 2.15 -19.21
CA ASP A 39 -3.68 2.85 -20.39
C ASP A 39 -4.03 4.34 -20.31
N TRP A 40 -5.25 4.64 -19.89
CA TRP A 40 -5.67 6.02 -19.74
C TRP A 40 -4.93 6.73 -18.60
N LEU A 41 -4.76 6.08 -17.44
CA LEU A 41 -3.96 6.63 -16.34
C LEU A 41 -2.51 6.90 -16.77
N ARG A 42 -1.90 6.01 -17.57
CA ARG A 42 -0.55 6.23 -18.14
C ARG A 42 -0.51 7.45 -19.05
N GLN A 43 -1.49 7.59 -19.95
CA GLN A 43 -1.56 8.74 -20.85
C GLN A 43 -1.65 10.07 -20.10
N LEU A 44 -2.31 10.08 -18.94
CA LEU A 44 -2.46 11.25 -18.09
C LEU A 44 -1.32 11.45 -17.08
N GLY A 45 -0.42 10.48 -16.90
CA GLY A 45 0.57 10.50 -15.82
C GLY A 45 -0.05 10.43 -14.42
N VAL A 46 -1.24 9.83 -14.31
CA VAL A 46 -1.96 9.65 -13.04
C VAL A 46 -1.56 8.31 -12.40
N GLY A 47 -1.24 8.33 -11.10
CA GLY A 47 -0.91 7.13 -10.35
C GLY A 47 -2.13 6.21 -10.15
N ARG A 48 -1.93 4.90 -10.27
CA ARG A 48 -2.89 3.92 -9.77
C ARG A 48 -2.51 3.53 -8.34
N VAL A 49 -3.45 3.62 -7.40
CA VAL A 49 -3.26 3.09 -6.05
C VAL A 49 -3.34 1.57 -6.10
N LEU A 50 -2.32 0.92 -5.56
CA LEU A 50 -2.21 -0.52 -5.49
C LEU A 50 -2.68 -0.98 -4.10
N LEU A 51 -3.99 -1.28 -4.00
CA LEU A 51 -4.57 -1.78 -2.76
C LEU A 51 -4.31 -3.28 -2.65
N ASP A 52 -3.59 -3.67 -1.59
CA ASP A 52 -3.41 -5.07 -1.21
C ASP A 52 -4.13 -5.34 0.10
N SER A 53 -5.24 -6.03 0.03
CA SER A 53 -6.06 -6.43 1.18
C SER A 53 -6.14 -7.96 1.35
N ARG A 54 -5.27 -8.71 0.67
CA ARG A 54 -5.29 -10.18 0.67
C ARG A 54 -5.17 -10.77 2.07
N THR A 55 -4.34 -10.17 2.92
CA THR A 55 -4.15 -10.60 4.31
C THR A 55 -5.45 -10.59 5.12
N MET A 56 -6.43 -9.77 4.73
CA MET A 56 -7.72 -9.68 5.40
C MET A 56 -8.67 -10.84 5.07
N TYR A 57 -8.42 -11.53 3.96
CA TYR A 57 -9.34 -12.54 3.42
C TYR A 57 -8.71 -13.92 3.34
N ASP A 58 -7.43 -14.01 3.02
CA ASP A 58 -6.76 -15.31 2.85
C ASP A 58 -6.66 -16.09 4.17
N GLY A 59 -6.55 -15.40 5.32
CA GLY A 59 -6.52 -16.03 6.64
C GLY A 59 -7.82 -16.74 7.01
N GLN A 60 -8.95 -16.22 6.56
CA GLN A 60 -10.26 -16.84 6.81
C GLN A 60 -10.38 -18.22 6.14
N THR A 61 -9.75 -18.41 4.99
CA THR A 61 -9.69 -19.70 4.30
C THR A 61 -8.84 -20.72 5.05
N HIS A 62 -8.01 -20.29 5.99
CA HIS A 62 -7.14 -21.11 6.83
C HIS A 62 -7.63 -21.23 8.28
N GLY A 63 -8.88 -20.83 8.56
CA GLY A 63 -9.51 -20.96 9.88
C GLY A 63 -9.01 -19.94 10.92
N LEU A 64 -8.31 -18.89 10.51
CA LEU A 64 -7.92 -17.80 11.40
C LEU A 64 -9.12 -16.90 11.73
N PRO A 65 -9.14 -16.26 12.91
CA PRO A 65 -10.14 -15.26 13.24
C PRO A 65 -10.19 -14.15 12.18
N ASP A 66 -11.38 -13.58 11.98
CA ASP A 66 -11.54 -12.42 11.09
C ASP A 66 -10.82 -11.20 11.68
N PRO A 67 -9.72 -10.72 11.05
CA PRO A 67 -8.95 -9.59 11.58
C PRO A 67 -9.73 -8.26 11.50
N GLN A 68 -10.88 -8.24 10.83
CA GLN A 68 -11.74 -7.08 10.67
C GLN A 68 -13.00 -7.14 11.56
N PHE A 69 -13.05 -8.06 12.53
CA PHE A 69 -14.25 -8.26 13.35
C PHE A 69 -14.69 -6.98 14.08
N THR A 70 -13.73 -6.17 14.54
CA THR A 70 -13.99 -4.89 15.24
C THR A 70 -14.00 -3.68 14.33
N SER A 71 -13.76 -3.85 13.03
CA SER A 71 -13.69 -2.73 12.09
C SER A 71 -15.08 -2.20 11.74
N GLU A 72 -15.30 -0.89 11.85
CA GLU A 72 -16.55 -0.24 11.44
C GLU A 72 -16.89 -0.49 9.96
N ARG A 73 -15.87 -0.55 9.11
CA ARG A 73 -16.00 -0.82 7.68
C ARG A 73 -14.99 -1.86 7.21
N ARG A 74 -15.47 -2.89 6.54
CA ARG A 74 -14.60 -3.87 5.89
C ARG A 74 -13.78 -3.24 4.78
N LYS A 75 -12.53 -3.66 4.66
CA LYS A 75 -11.67 -3.28 3.54
C LYS A 75 -12.20 -3.92 2.25
N PRO A 76 -12.03 -3.26 1.10
CA PRO A 76 -12.47 -3.85 -0.18
C PRO A 76 -11.76 -5.18 -0.44
N ASN A 77 -12.52 -6.22 -0.81
CA ASN A 77 -11.98 -7.48 -1.29
C ASN A 77 -11.82 -7.39 -2.82
N VAL A 78 -10.65 -6.96 -3.26
CA VAL A 78 -10.34 -6.76 -4.68
C VAL A 78 -9.03 -7.44 -5.05
N PRO A 79 -8.87 -7.92 -6.29
CA PRO A 79 -7.62 -8.51 -6.74
C PRO A 79 -6.48 -7.49 -6.72
N LEU A 80 -5.30 -7.92 -6.26
CA LEU A 80 -4.09 -7.11 -6.41
C LEU A 80 -3.68 -7.07 -7.89
N GLN A 81 -3.59 -5.87 -8.45
CA GLN A 81 -3.05 -5.61 -9.79
C GLN A 81 -1.86 -4.65 -9.68
N PRO A 82 -0.61 -5.15 -9.57
CA PRO A 82 0.57 -4.33 -9.30
C PRO A 82 1.07 -3.63 -10.57
N VAL A 83 0.28 -2.73 -11.11
CA VAL A 83 0.55 -1.96 -12.33
C VAL A 83 0.84 -0.50 -11.98
N VAL A 84 2.05 -0.04 -12.26
CA VAL A 84 2.45 1.37 -12.10
C VAL A 84 2.08 2.14 -13.37
N THR A 85 1.42 3.27 -13.21
CA THR A 85 0.89 4.10 -14.32
C THR A 85 1.47 5.51 -14.37
N ALA A 86 2.33 5.89 -13.42
CA ALA A 86 2.99 7.18 -13.34
C ALA A 86 4.48 7.02 -12.96
N ASP A 87 5.18 8.13 -12.76
CA ASP A 87 6.56 8.11 -12.26
C ASP A 87 6.66 7.83 -10.76
N PHE A 88 5.53 7.69 -10.12
CA PHE A 88 5.41 7.24 -8.75
C PHE A 88 4.38 6.11 -8.66
N CYS A 89 4.48 5.33 -7.58
CA CYS A 89 3.43 4.39 -7.20
C CYS A 89 3.02 4.60 -5.74
N LEU A 90 1.75 4.35 -5.46
CA LEU A 90 1.19 4.41 -4.13
C LEU A 90 0.62 3.04 -3.78
N VAL A 91 1.29 2.37 -2.84
CA VAL A 91 0.88 1.06 -2.33
C VAL A 91 0.15 1.26 -1.00
N ARG A 92 -1.04 0.70 -0.90
CA ARG A 92 -1.76 0.56 0.36
C ARG A 92 -1.82 -0.91 0.75
N TYR A 93 -0.93 -1.30 1.63
CA TYR A 93 -0.88 -2.65 2.17
C TYR A 93 -1.71 -2.71 3.45
N ILE A 94 -2.78 -3.48 3.41
CA ILE A 94 -3.62 -3.76 4.59
C ILE A 94 -3.07 -5.01 5.25
N SER A 95 -2.41 -4.85 6.37
CA SER A 95 -1.69 -5.92 7.06
C SER A 95 -2.59 -6.68 8.04
N HIS A 96 -2.28 -7.96 8.23
CA HIS A 96 -2.85 -8.76 9.31
C HIS A 96 -2.24 -8.32 10.66
N PRO A 97 -3.00 -8.34 11.79
CA PRO A 97 -2.45 -8.04 13.12
C PRO A 97 -1.33 -8.98 13.56
N ASP A 98 -1.42 -10.25 13.20
CA ASP A 98 -0.32 -11.19 13.40
C ASP A 98 0.79 -10.93 12.38
N LEU A 99 1.96 -10.54 12.91
CA LEU A 99 3.13 -10.21 12.11
C LEU A 99 3.56 -11.37 11.20
N ASN A 100 3.56 -12.60 11.71
CA ASN A 100 4.01 -13.78 10.97
C ASN A 100 3.15 -14.04 9.73
N PHE A 101 1.86 -13.73 9.82
CA PHE A 101 0.95 -13.89 8.67
C PHE A 101 1.30 -12.97 7.50
N ASN A 102 1.98 -11.85 7.76
CA ASN A 102 2.39 -10.91 6.72
C ASN A 102 3.64 -11.36 5.94
N GLU A 103 4.45 -12.25 6.48
CA GLU A 103 5.76 -12.63 5.92
C GLU A 103 5.69 -13.01 4.44
N THR A 104 4.79 -13.91 4.10
CA THR A 104 4.60 -14.39 2.71
C THR A 104 4.25 -13.26 1.72
N TYR A 105 3.50 -12.26 2.19
CA TYR A 105 3.10 -11.12 1.36
C TYR A 105 4.22 -10.11 1.23
N VAL A 106 4.88 -9.78 2.33
CA VAL A 106 6.03 -8.87 2.35
C VAL A 106 7.14 -9.39 1.46
N THR A 107 7.49 -10.67 1.56
CA THR A 107 8.48 -11.33 0.70
C THR A 107 8.15 -11.21 -0.79
N LYS A 108 6.86 -11.25 -1.17
CA LYS A 108 6.42 -11.05 -2.55
C LYS A 108 6.44 -9.59 -3.00
N TRP A 109 6.35 -8.65 -2.06
CA TRP A 109 6.42 -7.23 -2.36
C TRP A 109 7.85 -6.74 -2.58
N VAL A 110 8.81 -7.24 -1.81
CA VAL A 110 10.21 -6.80 -1.87
C VAL A 110 10.78 -6.75 -3.29
N PRO A 111 10.75 -7.81 -4.11
CA PRO A 111 11.31 -7.75 -5.47
C PRO A 111 10.59 -6.76 -6.38
N ARG A 112 9.28 -6.50 -6.17
CA ARG A 112 8.57 -5.47 -6.94
C ARG A 112 9.03 -4.07 -6.57
N LEU A 113 9.14 -3.79 -5.27
CA LEU A 113 9.62 -2.50 -4.79
C LEU A 113 11.04 -2.23 -5.24
N GLN A 114 11.93 -3.23 -5.16
CA GLN A 114 13.29 -3.15 -5.71
C GLN A 114 13.29 -2.78 -7.19
N ALA A 115 12.50 -3.47 -8.01
CA ALA A 115 12.43 -3.22 -9.44
C ALA A 115 11.93 -1.80 -9.76
N TRP A 116 10.94 -1.29 -9.01
CA TRP A 116 10.41 0.06 -9.22
C TRP A 116 11.39 1.14 -8.76
N LEU A 117 12.04 0.95 -7.62
CA LEU A 117 13.07 1.86 -7.13
C LEU A 117 14.28 1.89 -8.09
N ALA A 118 14.74 0.73 -8.56
CA ALA A 118 15.81 0.63 -9.55
C ALA A 118 15.44 1.29 -10.89
N ALA A 119 14.16 1.29 -11.26
CA ALA A 119 13.64 2.02 -12.43
C ALA A 119 13.43 3.54 -12.17
N GLY A 120 13.89 4.08 -11.05
CA GLY A 120 13.78 5.49 -10.69
C GLY A 120 12.39 5.95 -10.29
N LYS A 121 11.49 5.03 -9.94
CA LYS A 121 10.15 5.38 -9.49
C LYS A 121 10.16 5.83 -8.02
N THR A 122 9.38 6.85 -7.70
CA THR A 122 9.08 7.19 -6.31
C THR A 122 8.03 6.24 -5.76
N VAL A 123 8.31 5.60 -4.62
CA VAL A 123 7.39 4.64 -3.99
C VAL A 123 6.83 5.20 -2.69
N TYR A 124 5.52 5.36 -2.63
CA TYR A 124 4.78 5.64 -1.41
C TYR A 124 4.17 4.33 -0.90
N LEU A 125 4.62 3.86 0.24
CA LEU A 125 4.15 2.62 0.85
C LEU A 125 3.44 2.93 2.17
N PHE A 126 2.12 2.74 2.18
CA PHE A 126 1.27 2.92 3.35
C PHE A 126 0.91 1.56 3.94
N ILE A 127 1.30 1.34 5.19
CA ILE A 127 0.93 0.18 5.97
C ILE A 127 -0.23 0.56 6.88
N HIS A 128 -1.28 -0.23 6.82
CA HIS A 128 -2.44 -0.07 7.69
C HIS A 128 -2.84 -1.44 8.25
N CYS A 129 -3.06 -1.50 9.55
CA CYS A 129 -3.59 -2.66 10.25
C CYS A 129 -4.98 -2.34 10.82
N PRO A 130 -5.96 -3.26 10.83
CA PRO A 130 -7.22 -3.06 11.55
C PRO A 130 -7.02 -2.77 13.05
N ASP A 131 -6.03 -3.41 13.66
CA ASP A 131 -5.47 -2.97 14.95
C ASP A 131 -4.37 -1.95 14.67
N GLU A 132 -4.72 -0.67 14.69
CA GLU A 132 -3.83 0.43 14.30
C GLU A 132 -2.56 0.49 15.14
N ALA A 133 -2.57 0.01 16.39
CA ALA A 133 -1.40 -0.07 17.25
C ALA A 133 -0.29 -0.95 16.67
N GLN A 134 -0.63 -1.93 15.83
CA GLN A 134 0.33 -2.80 15.16
C GLN A 134 0.94 -2.19 13.88
N SER A 135 0.34 -1.15 13.32
CA SER A 135 0.80 -0.57 12.05
C SER A 135 2.26 -0.13 12.06
N PRO A 136 2.81 0.52 13.11
CA PRO A 136 4.22 0.90 13.15
C PRO A 136 5.17 -0.31 13.17
N ALA A 137 4.86 -1.34 13.95
CA ALA A 137 5.69 -2.54 14.05
C ALA A 137 5.73 -3.29 12.72
N ILE A 138 4.59 -3.41 12.03
CA ILE A 138 4.50 -4.06 10.72
C ILE A 138 5.20 -3.22 9.65
N ALA A 139 5.10 -1.89 9.71
CA ALA A 139 5.83 -1.00 8.81
C ALA A 139 7.34 -1.15 8.99
N ARG A 140 7.82 -1.25 10.24
CA ARG A 140 9.23 -1.53 10.56
C ARG A 140 9.67 -2.87 9.96
N TYR A 141 8.92 -3.93 10.21
CA TYR A 141 9.21 -5.25 9.66
C TYR A 141 9.29 -5.24 8.13
N PHE A 142 8.36 -4.54 7.47
CA PHE A 142 8.37 -4.38 6.01
C PHE A 142 9.62 -3.65 5.53
N TYR A 143 9.96 -2.54 6.20
CA TYR A 143 11.15 -1.77 5.88
C TYR A 143 12.43 -2.59 6.10
N ASP A 144 12.57 -3.29 7.23
CA ASP A 144 13.76 -4.08 7.55
C ASP A 144 13.96 -5.21 6.55
N THR A 145 12.88 -5.86 6.12
CA THR A 145 12.91 -6.88 5.06
C THR A 145 13.38 -6.28 3.72
N LEU A 146 12.89 -5.10 3.37
CA LEU A 146 13.31 -4.39 2.15
C LEU A 146 14.76 -3.91 2.29
N LYS A 147 15.16 -3.38 3.44
CA LYS A 147 16.54 -2.93 3.75
C LYS A 147 17.53 -4.08 3.65
N GLY A 148 17.15 -5.28 4.11
CA GLY A 148 17.98 -6.49 3.96
C GLY A 148 18.26 -6.82 2.48
N ALA A 149 17.33 -6.57 1.60
CA ALA A 149 17.46 -6.77 0.16
C ALA A 149 18.07 -5.56 -0.58
N MET A 150 18.05 -4.36 0.03
CA MET A 150 18.56 -3.09 -0.50
C MET A 150 19.31 -2.33 0.59
N PRO A 151 20.58 -2.69 0.89
CA PRO A 151 21.35 -2.10 2.00
C PRO A 151 21.51 -0.58 1.92
N ASP A 152 21.47 -0.01 0.72
CA ASP A 152 21.64 1.43 0.47
C ASP A 152 20.35 2.26 0.73
N LEU A 153 19.24 1.64 1.13
CA LEU A 153 18.07 2.40 1.53
C LEU A 153 18.41 3.32 2.72
N PRO A 154 17.92 4.58 2.73
CA PRO A 154 18.15 5.48 3.85
C PRO A 154 17.49 4.95 5.13
N SER A 155 18.03 5.30 6.30
CA SER A 155 17.41 4.98 7.59
C SER A 155 16.04 5.63 7.73
N LEU A 156 15.15 5.01 8.50
CA LEU A 156 13.85 5.61 8.80
C LEU A 156 14.04 6.81 9.74
N PRO A 157 13.35 7.95 9.52
CA PRO A 157 13.47 9.13 10.37
C PRO A 157 13.13 8.88 11.85
N TRP A 158 12.27 7.91 12.12
CA TRP A 158 11.91 7.53 13.50
C TRP A 158 13.00 6.81 14.25
N ASP A 159 14.07 6.34 13.59
CA ASP A 159 15.27 5.82 14.28
C ASP A 159 16.10 6.95 14.93
N GLU A 160 15.84 8.19 14.52
CA GLU A 160 16.49 9.40 15.02
C GLU A 160 15.65 10.14 16.09
N ILE A 161 14.42 9.66 16.36
CA ILE A 161 13.57 10.24 17.41
C ILE A 161 14.10 9.80 18.75
N GLU A 162 14.56 10.76 19.57
CA GLU A 162 14.91 10.51 20.95
C GLU A 162 13.69 9.95 21.71
N PRO A 163 13.85 8.85 22.45
CA PRO A 163 12.75 8.36 23.29
C PRO A 163 12.34 9.47 24.27
N PRO A 164 11.04 9.63 24.56
CA PRO A 164 10.60 10.59 25.56
C PRO A 164 11.36 10.38 26.86
N ALA A 165 11.80 11.45 27.48
CA ALA A 165 12.52 11.39 28.74
C ALA A 165 11.75 10.50 29.72
N ALA A 166 12.39 9.48 30.25
CA ALA A 166 11.75 8.62 31.23
C ALA A 166 11.38 9.48 32.44
N GLN A 167 10.09 9.52 32.77
CA GLN A 167 9.65 10.16 33.98
C GLN A 167 10.25 9.37 35.16
N LEU A 168 11.19 9.97 35.86
CA LEU A 168 11.71 9.41 37.08
C LEU A 168 10.55 9.32 38.07
N SER A 169 10.29 8.12 38.60
CA SER A 169 9.34 7.97 39.68
C SER A 169 9.80 8.82 40.86
N LEU A 170 8.92 9.69 41.33
CA LEU A 170 9.18 10.52 42.53
C LEU A 170 8.84 9.79 43.83
N PHE A 171 8.56 8.45 43.75
CA PHE A 171 8.21 7.62 44.92
C PHE A 171 8.93 6.27 44.83
#